data_1d601ab9fc55e823e3066b2e08ebcf66
#
_entry.id   1d601ab9fc55e823e3066b2e08ebcf66
#
_cell.length_a   1.000
_cell.length_b   1.000
_cell.length_c   1.000
_cell.angle_alpha   90.00
_cell.angle_beta   90.00
_cell.angle_gamma   90.00
#
_symmetry.space_group_name_H-M   'P 1'
#
loop_
_entity.id
_entity.type
_entity.pdbx_description
1 polymer ?
#
loop_
_entity_poly.entity_id
_entity_poly.type
_entity_poly.pdbx_seq_one_letter_code
_entity_poly.pdbx_strand_id
1 'polypeptide(L)'
;MKLTDPESAPASTLETSADGVDHDAIETLLSDYVVSRESHRNAEGVVIRPDRVQDVLSLLKTEAGFDHLSCVTAQEYADRYECIYHLKKYEDPTQELSVIVPTPSGHPICDSAAPVYRTAAWNEREAYDLVGVRFEDHPDLRRILLPETWQGHPLSRNYDQDRPQIVPLTEHANPLEDDHRATGTDSDTMFLNIGPHHPSTHGVLHVKTVLDGEVVVDVEPNIGYIHRCEEQMCQQG
;
A
#
# COMPACT_ATOMS: atom_id res chain seq x y z
N MET A 1 -7.03 -34.67 43.33
CA MET A 1 -6.49 -33.30 43.26
C MET A 1 -6.90 -32.75 41.90
N LYS A 2 -8.03 -32.03 41.87
CA LYS A 2 -8.60 -31.47 40.64
C LYS A 2 -7.93 -30.10 40.38
N LEU A 3 -7.31 -29.94 39.21
CA LEU A 3 -6.84 -28.66 38.70
C LEU A 3 -8.05 -27.88 38.22
N THR A 4 -8.26 -26.72 38.80
CA THR A 4 -9.27 -25.74 38.41
C THR A 4 -8.76 -24.95 37.24
N ASP A 5 -9.50 -24.90 36.14
CA ASP A 5 -9.27 -24.06 34.99
C ASP A 5 -9.38 -22.58 35.36
N PRO A 6 -8.52 -21.69 34.78
CA PRO A 6 -8.68 -20.25 34.97
C PRO A 6 -9.87 -19.76 34.15
N GLU A 7 -10.75 -19.10 34.84
CA GLU A 7 -11.97 -18.42 34.41
C GLU A 7 -11.64 -17.43 33.28
N SER A 8 -12.17 -17.72 32.09
CA SER A 8 -12.12 -16.84 30.94
C SER A 8 -12.95 -15.58 31.22
N ALA A 9 -12.30 -14.42 31.16
CA ALA A 9 -12.98 -13.13 31.12
C ALA A 9 -13.95 -13.11 29.91
N PRO A 10 -15.16 -12.55 30.06
CA PRO A 10 -16.08 -12.46 28.94
C PRO A 10 -15.53 -11.45 27.90
N ALA A 11 -15.22 -11.97 26.72
CA ALA A 11 -15.10 -11.14 25.54
C ALA A 11 -16.45 -10.44 25.35
N SER A 12 -16.47 -9.12 25.35
CA SER A 12 -17.64 -8.35 24.97
C SER A 12 -17.94 -8.63 23.50
N THR A 13 -18.81 -9.59 23.25
CA THR A 13 -19.40 -9.83 21.94
C THR A 13 -20.25 -8.62 21.60
N LEU A 14 -19.71 -7.75 20.73
CA LEU A 14 -20.52 -6.80 19.98
C LEU A 14 -21.49 -7.65 19.15
N GLU A 15 -22.79 -7.55 19.45
CA GLU A 15 -23.84 -8.21 18.68
C GLU A 15 -23.81 -7.62 17.26
N THR A 16 -23.24 -8.37 16.31
CA THR A 16 -23.28 -8.05 14.90
C THR A 16 -24.71 -8.13 14.40
N SER A 17 -25.26 -7.01 14.00
CA SER A 17 -26.44 -7.00 13.14
C SER A 17 -26.11 -7.68 11.81
N ALA A 18 -27.01 -8.49 11.29
CA ALA A 18 -26.80 -9.39 10.15
C ALA A 18 -26.54 -8.68 8.79
N ASP A 19 -26.46 -7.36 8.77
CA ASP A 19 -26.29 -6.55 7.56
C ASP A 19 -25.24 -5.45 7.80
N GLY A 20 -23.96 -5.79 7.63
CA GLY A 20 -22.92 -4.76 7.43
C GLY A 20 -22.11 -4.37 8.68
N VAL A 21 -21.20 -3.45 8.46
CA VAL A 21 -20.30 -2.86 9.45
C VAL A 21 -21.12 -1.98 10.43
N ASP A 22 -20.92 -2.12 11.74
CA ASP A 22 -21.51 -1.21 12.73
C ASP A 22 -20.76 0.14 12.72
N HIS A 23 -21.21 1.03 11.84
CA HIS A 23 -20.63 2.36 11.66
C HIS A 23 -20.75 3.25 12.92
N ASP A 24 -21.78 3.08 13.73
CA ASP A 24 -21.97 3.88 14.94
C ASP A 24 -20.97 3.48 16.04
N ALA A 25 -20.67 2.17 16.14
CA ALA A 25 -19.62 1.69 17.04
C ALA A 25 -18.23 2.16 16.58
N ILE A 26 -17.95 2.16 15.27
CA ILE A 26 -16.69 2.66 14.71
C ILE A 26 -16.54 4.15 14.97
N GLU A 27 -17.59 4.94 14.75
CA GLU A 27 -17.54 6.38 14.99
C GLU A 27 -17.33 6.70 16.48
N THR A 28 -17.95 5.93 17.36
CA THR A 28 -17.72 6.08 18.80
C THR A 28 -16.26 5.76 19.16
N LEU A 29 -15.69 4.70 18.58
CA LEU A 29 -14.30 4.31 18.77
C LEU A 29 -13.33 5.37 18.23
N LEU A 30 -13.67 6.01 17.11
CA LEU A 30 -12.83 6.99 16.42
C LEU A 30 -13.26 8.44 16.64
N SER A 31 -14.07 8.73 17.67
CA SER A 31 -14.68 10.05 17.90
C SER A 31 -13.69 11.22 17.89
N ASP A 32 -12.45 10.99 18.35
CA ASP A 32 -11.39 11.99 18.40
C ASP A 32 -10.63 12.19 17.07
N TYR A 33 -10.83 11.29 16.10
CA TYR A 33 -10.06 11.21 14.86
C TYR A 33 -10.88 11.47 13.61
N VAL A 34 -12.19 11.17 13.62
CA VAL A 34 -13.07 11.31 12.46
C VAL A 34 -13.43 12.77 12.21
N VAL A 35 -13.24 13.24 10.98
CA VAL A 35 -13.62 14.58 10.53
C VAL A 35 -15.03 14.58 9.97
N SER A 36 -15.38 13.57 9.19
CA SER A 36 -16.70 13.40 8.55
C SER A 36 -16.93 11.96 8.08
N ARG A 37 -18.18 11.67 7.69
CA ARG A 37 -18.52 10.45 6.94
C ARG A 37 -18.70 10.80 5.47
N GLU A 38 -18.17 10.00 4.59
CA GLU A 38 -18.44 10.10 3.16
C GLU A 38 -18.84 8.73 2.61
N SER A 39 -19.81 8.73 1.69
CA SER A 39 -20.18 7.50 0.96
C SER A 39 -19.49 7.54 -0.39
N HIS A 40 -18.55 6.64 -0.60
CA HIS A 40 -17.89 6.44 -1.88
C HIS A 40 -18.49 5.24 -2.61
N ARG A 41 -19.17 5.52 -3.70
CA ARG A 41 -19.74 4.60 -4.71
C ARG A 41 -20.51 3.37 -4.19
N ASN A 42 -20.10 2.63 -3.21
CA ASN A 42 -20.80 1.47 -2.64
C ASN A 42 -20.28 1.08 -1.24
N ALA A 43 -19.40 1.88 -0.65
CA ALA A 43 -18.89 1.65 0.69
C ALA A 43 -19.01 2.94 1.51
N GLU A 44 -19.51 2.82 2.71
CA GLU A 44 -19.43 3.90 3.68
C GLU A 44 -18.00 4.03 4.19
N GLY A 45 -17.51 5.26 4.25
CA GLY A 45 -16.16 5.57 4.66
C GLY A 45 -16.09 6.58 5.78
N VAL A 46 -15.05 6.50 6.57
CA VAL A 46 -14.69 7.50 7.59
C VAL A 46 -13.58 8.37 7.06
N VAL A 47 -13.76 9.69 7.17
CA VAL A 47 -12.73 10.67 6.77
C VAL A 47 -11.90 11.04 7.97
N ILE A 48 -10.59 10.91 7.86
CA ILE A 48 -9.63 11.19 8.93
C ILE A 48 -8.55 12.18 8.48
N ARG A 49 -7.79 12.71 9.43
CA ARG A 49 -6.66 13.59 9.12
C ARG A 49 -5.43 12.80 8.68
N PRO A 50 -4.59 13.37 7.78
CA PRO A 50 -3.40 12.72 7.24
C PRO A 50 -2.34 12.33 8.29
N ASP A 51 -2.27 13.09 9.39
CA ASP A 51 -1.33 12.90 10.51
C ASP A 51 -1.83 11.88 11.54
N ARG A 52 -2.90 11.13 11.28
CA ARG A 52 -3.54 10.18 12.19
C ARG A 52 -3.80 8.80 11.60
N VAL A 53 -3.23 8.52 10.46
CA VAL A 53 -3.45 7.24 9.74
C VAL A 53 -3.03 6.05 10.59
N GLN A 54 -1.84 6.10 11.20
CA GLN A 54 -1.34 4.98 12.01
C GLN A 54 -2.17 4.74 13.26
N ASP A 55 -2.57 5.82 13.96
CA ASP A 55 -3.38 5.73 15.18
C ASP A 55 -4.74 5.08 14.88
N VAL A 56 -5.44 5.59 13.86
CA VAL A 56 -6.76 5.11 13.45
C VAL A 56 -6.71 3.67 12.96
N LEU A 57 -5.78 3.35 12.06
CA LEU A 57 -5.65 2.00 11.53
C LEU A 57 -5.26 0.98 12.60
N SER A 58 -4.45 1.38 13.60
CA SER A 58 -4.13 0.54 14.74
C SER A 58 -5.36 0.25 15.60
N LEU A 59 -6.18 1.26 15.90
CA LEU A 59 -7.44 1.08 16.66
C LEU A 59 -8.42 0.20 15.90
N LEU A 60 -8.62 0.42 14.60
CA LEU A 60 -9.49 -0.41 13.77
C LEU A 60 -9.04 -1.87 13.73
N LYS A 61 -7.74 -2.10 13.70
CA LYS A 61 -7.19 -3.45 13.71
C LYS A 61 -7.35 -4.15 15.05
N THR A 62 -7.03 -3.47 16.16
CA THR A 62 -6.99 -4.10 17.49
C THR A 62 -8.35 -4.17 18.16
N GLU A 63 -9.19 -3.14 18.04
CA GLU A 63 -10.45 -3.01 18.77
C GLU A 63 -11.67 -3.37 17.90
N ALA A 64 -11.62 -3.06 16.59
CA ALA A 64 -12.76 -3.31 15.70
C ALA A 64 -12.57 -4.56 14.82
N GLY A 65 -11.39 -5.21 14.85
CA GLY A 65 -11.12 -6.47 14.16
C GLY A 65 -10.92 -6.36 12.65
N PHE A 66 -10.62 -5.15 12.13
CA PHE A 66 -10.23 -4.97 10.72
C PHE A 66 -8.76 -5.35 10.55
N ASP A 67 -8.49 -6.62 10.43
CA ASP A 67 -7.14 -7.20 10.41
C ASP A 67 -6.53 -7.32 9.00
N HIS A 68 -7.34 -7.10 7.95
CA HIS A 68 -6.92 -7.20 6.56
C HIS A 68 -7.05 -5.86 5.81
N LEU A 69 -5.93 -5.39 5.24
CA LEU A 69 -5.90 -4.29 4.28
C LEU A 69 -5.94 -4.88 2.86
N SER A 70 -7.04 -4.66 2.15
CA SER A 70 -7.23 -5.18 0.79
C SER A 70 -6.40 -4.40 -0.23
N CYS A 71 -6.46 -3.08 -0.18
CA CYS A 71 -5.65 -2.20 -1.03
C CYS A 71 -5.61 -0.78 -0.46
N VAL A 72 -4.67 0.01 -0.96
CA VAL A 72 -4.64 1.47 -0.81
C VAL A 72 -4.73 2.07 -2.20
N THR A 73 -5.66 2.98 -2.41
CA THR A 73 -5.81 3.73 -3.67
C THR A 73 -5.56 5.20 -3.41
N ALA A 74 -5.04 5.90 -4.42
CA ALA A 74 -4.91 7.34 -4.38
C ALA A 74 -5.57 7.97 -5.61
N GLN A 75 -6.23 9.09 -5.40
CA GLN A 75 -6.89 9.85 -6.46
C GLN A 75 -6.62 11.34 -6.31
N GLU A 76 -6.36 12.02 -7.43
CA GLU A 76 -6.25 13.48 -7.50
C GLU A 76 -7.58 14.08 -7.92
N TYR A 77 -8.12 14.99 -7.10
CA TYR A 77 -9.23 15.85 -7.42
C TYR A 77 -8.74 17.23 -7.85
N ALA A 78 -9.66 18.14 -8.15
CA ALA A 78 -9.31 19.49 -8.59
C ALA A 78 -8.67 20.33 -7.45
N ASP A 79 -9.01 20.03 -6.21
CA ASP A 79 -8.67 20.79 -5.01
C ASP A 79 -7.86 20.01 -3.97
N ARG A 80 -7.82 18.69 -4.07
CA ARG A 80 -7.17 17.80 -3.09
C ARG A 80 -6.73 16.48 -3.71
N TYR A 81 -5.92 15.74 -2.98
CA TYR A 81 -5.74 14.30 -3.18
C TYR A 81 -6.47 13.54 -2.07
N GLU A 82 -6.84 12.31 -2.34
CA GLU A 82 -7.40 11.38 -1.37
C GLU A 82 -6.67 10.06 -1.44
N CYS A 83 -6.22 9.58 -0.28
CA CYS A 83 -5.79 8.19 -0.11
C CYS A 83 -6.93 7.42 0.55
N ILE A 84 -7.28 6.27 0.02
CA ILE A 84 -8.39 5.44 0.49
C ILE A 84 -7.83 4.07 0.86
N TYR A 85 -7.97 3.71 2.14
CA TYR A 85 -7.56 2.43 2.67
C TYR A 85 -8.80 1.53 2.78
N HIS A 86 -8.81 0.41 2.05
CA HIS A 86 -9.91 -0.55 2.03
C HIS A 86 -9.63 -1.68 3.02
N LEU A 87 -10.34 -1.67 4.13
CA LEU A 87 -10.17 -2.62 5.22
C LEU A 87 -11.26 -3.67 5.21
N LYS A 88 -10.89 -4.89 5.59
CA LYS A 88 -11.82 -6.03 5.76
C LYS A 88 -11.50 -6.79 7.03
N LYS A 89 -12.49 -7.53 7.53
CA LYS A 89 -12.27 -8.54 8.56
C LYS A 89 -11.99 -9.89 7.90
N TYR A 90 -10.95 -10.57 8.35
CA TYR A 90 -10.60 -11.88 7.79
C TYR A 90 -11.69 -12.93 8.04
N GLU A 91 -12.31 -12.90 9.23
CA GLU A 91 -13.39 -13.83 9.61
C GLU A 91 -14.70 -13.58 8.84
N ASP A 92 -14.97 -12.32 8.47
CA ASP A 92 -16.15 -11.93 7.70
C ASP A 92 -15.78 -10.91 6.60
N PRO A 93 -15.34 -11.39 5.43
CA PRO A 93 -14.92 -10.51 4.32
C PRO A 93 -16.03 -9.64 3.73
N THR A 94 -17.29 -9.85 4.12
CA THR A 94 -18.41 -8.98 3.70
C THR A 94 -18.39 -7.64 4.44
N GLN A 95 -17.75 -7.60 5.63
CA GLN A 95 -17.55 -6.36 6.37
C GLN A 95 -16.36 -5.59 5.80
N GLU A 96 -16.67 -4.57 5.02
CA GLU A 96 -15.70 -3.69 4.41
C GLU A 96 -15.87 -2.27 4.92
N LEU A 97 -14.75 -1.63 5.29
CA LEU A 97 -14.68 -0.24 5.73
C LEU A 97 -13.64 0.51 4.91
N SER A 98 -14.03 1.68 4.40
CA SER A 98 -13.10 2.59 3.74
C SER A 98 -12.65 3.68 4.70
N VAL A 99 -11.34 3.90 4.80
CA VAL A 99 -10.75 5.03 5.53
C VAL A 99 -10.20 6.01 4.50
N ILE A 100 -10.77 7.21 4.47
CA ILE A 100 -10.49 8.25 3.49
C ILE A 100 -9.60 9.31 4.12
N VAL A 101 -8.49 9.61 3.47
CA VAL A 101 -7.47 10.56 3.95
C VAL A 101 -7.29 11.66 2.92
N PRO A 102 -7.98 12.80 3.06
CA PRO A 102 -7.78 13.93 2.17
C PRO A 102 -6.47 14.65 2.48
N THR A 103 -5.70 14.98 1.44
CA THR A 103 -4.45 15.76 1.54
C THR A 103 -4.50 16.96 0.61
N PRO A 104 -3.82 18.09 0.94
CA PRO A 104 -3.83 19.29 0.12
C PRO A 104 -3.20 19.06 -1.25
N SER A 105 -3.76 19.65 -2.31
CA SER A 105 -3.26 19.53 -3.69
C SER A 105 -1.82 20.01 -3.88
N GLY A 106 -1.38 21.02 -3.12
CA GLY A 106 -0.02 21.56 -3.22
C GLY A 106 1.04 20.74 -2.48
N HIS A 107 0.63 19.82 -1.59
CA HIS A 107 1.54 19.05 -0.76
C HIS A 107 0.85 17.74 -0.30
N PRO A 108 0.72 16.77 -1.21
CA PRO A 108 0.00 15.54 -0.90
C PRO A 108 0.87 14.61 -0.05
N ILE A 109 0.81 14.81 1.27
CA ILE A 109 1.56 14.00 2.24
C ILE A 109 0.58 13.44 3.27
N CYS A 110 0.75 12.16 3.60
CA CYS A 110 0.09 11.50 4.73
C CYS A 110 1.04 10.50 5.41
N ASP A 111 0.70 10.08 6.62
CA ASP A 111 1.46 9.05 7.33
C ASP A 111 1.32 7.71 6.63
N SER A 112 2.41 6.92 6.63
CA SER A 112 2.40 5.56 6.09
C SER A 112 1.62 4.60 7.00
N ALA A 113 0.81 3.74 6.40
CA ALA A 113 0.14 2.63 7.09
C ALA A 113 1.02 1.37 7.16
N ALA A 114 2.19 1.36 6.57
CA ALA A 114 3.08 0.19 6.51
C ALA A 114 3.47 -0.37 7.90
N PRO A 115 3.63 0.43 8.97
CA PRO A 115 3.85 -0.10 10.31
C PRO A 115 2.69 -0.93 10.86
N VAL A 116 1.47 -0.64 10.43
CA VAL A 116 0.24 -1.33 10.88
C VAL A 116 -0.09 -2.53 9.97
N TYR A 117 -0.06 -2.31 8.65
CA TYR A 117 -0.32 -3.33 7.63
C TYR A 117 0.84 -3.40 6.65
N ARG A 118 1.56 -4.50 6.64
CA ARG A 118 2.71 -4.70 5.73
C ARG A 118 2.33 -4.58 4.25
N THR A 119 1.10 -4.93 3.89
CA THR A 119 0.57 -4.81 2.52
C THR A 119 0.57 -3.35 2.05
N ALA A 120 0.38 -2.39 2.96
CA ALA A 120 0.39 -0.96 2.64
C ALA A 120 1.68 -0.52 1.96
N ALA A 121 2.83 -1.07 2.37
CA ALA A 121 4.13 -0.67 1.82
C ALA A 121 4.21 -0.77 0.29
N TRP A 122 3.55 -1.76 -0.32
CA TRP A 122 3.53 -1.91 -1.77
C TRP A 122 2.52 -0.99 -2.44
N ASN A 123 1.32 -0.91 -1.88
CA ASN A 123 0.25 -0.06 -2.42
C ASN A 123 0.60 1.44 -2.29
N GLU A 124 1.26 1.84 -1.22
CA GLU A 124 1.72 3.21 -1.01
C GLU A 124 2.82 3.60 -2.00
N ARG A 125 3.73 2.67 -2.33
CA ARG A 125 4.71 2.88 -3.41
C ARG A 125 4.03 3.07 -4.75
N GLU A 126 2.99 2.30 -5.05
CA GLU A 126 2.20 2.45 -6.29
C GLU A 126 1.48 3.81 -6.32
N ALA A 127 0.82 4.21 -5.23
CA ALA A 127 0.18 5.51 -5.09
C ALA A 127 1.19 6.67 -5.24
N TYR A 128 2.38 6.54 -4.66
CA TYR A 128 3.47 7.49 -4.86
C TYR A 128 3.93 7.52 -6.31
N ASP A 129 4.18 6.35 -6.90
CA ASP A 129 4.76 6.24 -8.24
C ASP A 129 3.83 6.81 -9.31
N LEU A 130 2.54 6.46 -9.27
CA LEU A 130 1.58 6.82 -10.32
C LEU A 130 0.86 8.14 -10.08
N VAL A 131 0.53 8.49 -8.84
CA VAL A 131 -0.29 9.66 -8.49
C VAL A 131 0.53 10.78 -7.84
N GLY A 132 1.60 10.44 -7.11
CA GLY A 132 2.51 11.40 -6.52
C GLY A 132 2.25 11.74 -5.05
N VAL A 133 1.45 10.95 -4.35
CA VAL A 133 1.27 11.11 -2.90
C VAL A 133 2.50 10.59 -2.16
N ARG A 134 3.02 11.37 -1.21
CA ARG A 134 4.14 10.99 -0.36
C ARG A 134 3.65 10.42 0.96
N PHE A 135 4.30 9.35 1.42
CA PHE A 135 3.98 8.70 2.68
C PHE A 135 5.13 8.91 3.67
N GLU A 136 4.88 9.65 4.76
CA GLU A 136 5.86 9.84 5.83
C GLU A 136 6.05 8.53 6.61
N ASP A 137 7.26 8.30 7.08
CA ASP A 137 7.66 7.07 7.81
C ASP A 137 7.45 5.77 7.01
N HIS A 138 7.36 5.86 5.69
CA HIS A 138 7.36 4.68 4.84
C HIS A 138 8.76 4.03 4.84
N PRO A 139 8.89 2.71 5.05
CA PRO A 139 10.18 2.05 5.19
C PRO A 139 11.07 2.10 3.94
N ASP A 140 10.46 2.16 2.74
CA ASP A 140 11.18 2.17 1.46
C ASP A 140 10.32 2.81 0.37
N LEU A 141 10.19 4.16 0.39
CA LEU A 141 9.38 4.91 -0.56
C LEU A 141 10.15 5.17 -1.85
N ARG A 142 10.15 4.23 -2.76
CA ARG A 142 10.71 4.31 -4.11
C ARG A 142 9.68 3.87 -5.15
N ARG A 143 9.94 4.19 -6.43
CA ARG A 143 9.05 3.73 -7.52
C ARG A 143 8.93 2.21 -7.54
N ILE A 144 7.84 1.70 -8.09
CA ILE A 144 7.54 0.27 -8.13
C ILE A 144 7.21 -0.22 -9.55
N LEU A 145 6.46 0.56 -10.32
CA LEU A 145 6.04 0.23 -11.68
C LEU A 145 6.86 0.94 -12.74
N LEU A 146 7.27 2.18 -12.48
CA LEU A 146 8.04 3.00 -13.39
C LEU A 146 9.54 2.94 -13.04
N PRO A 147 10.43 3.16 -14.02
CA PRO A 147 11.86 3.29 -13.76
C PRO A 147 12.14 4.46 -12.80
N GLU A 148 13.17 4.35 -11.97
CA GLU A 148 13.60 5.44 -11.07
C GLU A 148 13.93 6.74 -11.81
N THR A 149 14.36 6.64 -13.06
CA THR A 149 14.66 7.79 -13.94
C THR A 149 13.42 8.45 -14.53
N TRP A 150 12.24 7.92 -14.31
CA TRP A 150 10.99 8.50 -14.80
C TRP A 150 10.69 9.83 -14.10
N GLN A 151 10.24 10.82 -14.86
CA GLN A 151 9.89 12.14 -14.34
C GLN A 151 8.38 12.32 -14.23
N GLY A 152 7.93 12.76 -13.06
CA GLY A 152 6.51 13.00 -12.78
C GLY A 152 5.74 11.74 -12.42
N HIS A 153 4.42 11.87 -12.39
CA HIS A 153 3.47 10.86 -11.96
C HIS A 153 2.34 10.75 -13.00
N PRO A 154 2.26 9.65 -13.77
CA PRO A 154 1.41 9.56 -14.95
C PRO A 154 -0.09 9.73 -14.73
N LEU A 155 -0.59 9.42 -13.54
CA LEU A 155 -2.01 9.58 -13.18
C LEU A 155 -2.33 10.93 -12.55
N SER A 156 -1.32 11.80 -12.37
CA SER A 156 -1.56 13.19 -11.95
C SER A 156 -2.20 13.99 -13.09
N ARG A 157 -3.19 14.82 -12.75
CA ARG A 157 -3.94 15.65 -13.70
C ARG A 157 -3.07 16.66 -14.46
N ASN A 158 -1.94 17.07 -13.86
CA ASN A 158 -1.00 18.01 -14.44
C ASN A 158 0.17 17.33 -15.16
N TYR A 159 0.07 16.03 -15.38
CA TYR A 159 1.12 15.27 -16.02
C TYR A 159 1.18 15.59 -17.53
N ASP A 160 2.35 16.03 -18.00
CA ASP A 160 2.61 16.35 -19.40
C ASP A 160 3.06 15.09 -20.15
N GLN A 161 2.17 14.53 -20.96
CA GLN A 161 2.42 13.31 -21.72
C GLN A 161 3.37 13.52 -22.91
N ASP A 162 3.50 14.74 -23.41
CA ASP A 162 4.33 15.06 -24.58
C ASP A 162 5.80 15.29 -24.19
N ARG A 163 6.11 15.33 -22.90
CA ARG A 163 7.47 15.51 -22.40
C ARG A 163 8.27 14.21 -22.45
N PRO A 164 9.56 14.23 -22.80
CA PRO A 164 10.41 13.06 -22.59
C PRO A 164 10.42 12.67 -21.12
N GLN A 165 9.87 11.51 -20.82
CA GLN A 165 9.62 11.08 -19.43
C GLN A 165 10.79 10.31 -18.83
N ILE A 166 11.70 9.83 -19.67
CA ILE A 166 12.85 9.04 -19.25
C ILE A 166 14.10 9.91 -19.44
N VAL A 167 14.81 10.16 -18.37
CA VAL A 167 16.18 10.66 -18.46
C VAL A 167 17.05 9.52 -18.98
N PRO A 168 17.71 9.65 -20.14
CA PRO A 168 18.59 8.60 -20.62
C PRO A 168 19.63 8.30 -19.53
N LEU A 169 19.72 7.04 -19.15
CA LEU A 169 20.85 6.60 -18.35
C LEU A 169 22.11 6.87 -19.16
N THR A 170 23.04 7.65 -18.60
CA THR A 170 24.37 7.71 -19.16
C THR A 170 24.90 6.29 -19.26
N GLU A 171 25.61 5.95 -20.35
CA GLU A 171 26.04 4.60 -20.74
C GLU A 171 26.71 3.76 -19.63
N HIS A 172 26.92 4.34 -18.45
CA HIS A 172 27.58 3.72 -17.29
C HIS A 172 26.66 3.46 -16.08
N ALA A 173 25.39 3.84 -16.16
CA ALA A 173 24.43 3.57 -15.09
C ALA A 173 23.43 2.52 -15.59
N ASN A 174 23.78 1.26 -15.46
CA ASN A 174 22.79 0.19 -15.45
C ASN A 174 22.28 0.09 -14.00
N PRO A 175 21.07 0.63 -13.68
CA PRO A 175 20.56 0.55 -12.30
C PRO A 175 20.41 -0.88 -11.81
N LEU A 176 20.47 -1.83 -12.74
CA LEU A 176 20.37 -3.25 -12.45
C LEU A 176 21.71 -3.89 -12.04
N GLU A 177 22.83 -3.20 -12.27
CA GLU A 177 24.17 -3.70 -11.96
C GLU A 177 24.83 -2.98 -10.77
N ASP A 178 24.47 -1.73 -10.48
CA ASP A 178 25.20 -0.93 -9.48
C ASP A 178 24.71 -1.09 -8.04
N ASP A 179 23.48 -1.53 -7.83
CA ASP A 179 22.89 -1.64 -6.47
C ASP A 179 23.45 -2.84 -5.68
N HIS A 180 24.10 -3.80 -6.36
CA HIS A 180 24.65 -4.99 -5.71
C HIS A 180 26.07 -4.81 -5.17
N ARG A 181 26.70 -3.67 -5.44
CA ARG A 181 28.07 -3.37 -4.92
C ARG A 181 28.09 -2.75 -3.53
N ALA A 182 26.94 -2.30 -3.02
CA ALA A 182 26.86 -1.60 -1.74
C ALA A 182 26.73 -2.53 -0.52
N THR A 183 26.32 -3.76 -0.70
CA THR A 183 26.36 -4.75 0.38
C THR A 183 27.72 -5.46 0.30
N GLY A 184 28.64 -5.10 1.19
CA GLY A 184 29.92 -5.79 1.37
C GLY A 184 29.69 -7.23 1.86
N THR A 185 29.08 -8.03 1.00
CA THR A 185 28.84 -9.45 1.21
C THR A 185 30.11 -10.21 0.84
N ASP A 186 30.52 -11.05 1.75
CA ASP A 186 31.65 -11.96 1.66
C ASP A 186 31.63 -12.76 0.35
N SER A 187 32.75 -13.23 -0.10
CA SER A 187 33.01 -13.79 -1.44
C SER A 187 32.23 -15.04 -1.84
N ASP A 188 31.33 -15.55 -0.99
CA ASP A 188 30.59 -16.80 -1.20
C ASP A 188 29.11 -16.60 -1.61
N THR A 189 28.62 -15.36 -1.80
CA THR A 189 27.23 -15.13 -2.20
C THR A 189 27.06 -15.19 -3.72
N MET A 190 25.97 -15.83 -4.16
CA MET A 190 25.60 -15.95 -5.56
C MET A 190 24.35 -15.10 -5.87
N PHE A 191 24.42 -14.34 -6.97
CA PHE A 191 23.27 -13.61 -7.51
C PHE A 191 22.53 -14.48 -8.51
N LEU A 192 21.23 -14.65 -8.29
CA LEU A 192 20.34 -15.41 -9.18
C LEU A 192 19.18 -14.55 -9.65
N ASN A 193 19.03 -14.40 -10.97
CA ASN A 193 17.86 -13.79 -11.58
C ASN A 193 16.84 -14.89 -11.91
N ILE A 194 15.67 -14.82 -11.28
CA ILE A 194 14.54 -15.72 -11.53
C ILE A 194 13.52 -14.98 -12.37
N GLY A 195 13.36 -15.38 -13.63
CA GLY A 195 12.50 -14.70 -14.59
C GLY A 195 13.24 -13.60 -15.38
N PRO A 196 12.49 -12.75 -16.11
CA PRO A 196 11.03 -12.74 -16.27
C PRO A 196 10.51 -13.88 -17.15
N HIS A 197 9.70 -14.77 -16.61
CA HIS A 197 9.12 -15.89 -17.33
C HIS A 197 7.60 -15.93 -17.19
N HIS A 198 6.93 -16.20 -18.31
CA HIS A 198 5.54 -16.62 -18.39
C HIS A 198 5.54 -18.07 -18.90
N PRO A 199 4.83 -19.03 -18.29
CA PRO A 199 3.58 -18.90 -17.51
C PRO A 199 3.67 -19.29 -16.03
N SER A 200 4.85 -19.39 -15.43
CA SER A 200 5.00 -20.02 -14.10
C SER A 200 4.32 -19.27 -12.95
N THR A 201 3.97 -17.99 -13.14
CA THR A 201 3.37 -17.13 -12.09
C THR A 201 2.05 -16.50 -12.52
N HIS A 202 1.40 -16.97 -13.59
CA HIS A 202 0.22 -16.33 -14.19
C HIS A 202 0.42 -14.86 -14.57
N GLY A 203 1.65 -14.45 -14.78
CA GLY A 203 2.10 -13.13 -15.16
C GLY A 203 3.60 -13.13 -15.34
N VAL A 204 4.18 -11.96 -15.64
CA VAL A 204 5.63 -11.82 -15.79
C VAL A 204 6.19 -11.25 -14.50
N LEU A 205 6.86 -12.10 -13.72
CA LEU A 205 7.57 -11.72 -12.51
C LEU A 205 9.07 -11.94 -12.71
N HIS A 206 9.84 -10.93 -12.33
CA HIS A 206 11.28 -11.01 -12.22
C HIS A 206 11.69 -10.84 -10.77
N VAL A 207 12.48 -11.75 -10.26
CA VAL A 207 12.98 -11.73 -8.89
C VAL A 207 14.50 -11.81 -8.92
N LYS A 208 15.17 -10.80 -8.39
CA LYS A 208 16.59 -10.85 -8.11
C LYS A 208 16.78 -11.44 -6.71
N THR A 209 17.61 -12.43 -6.60
CA THR A 209 17.82 -13.17 -5.35
C THR A 209 19.30 -13.24 -5.04
N VAL A 210 19.65 -12.98 -3.78
CA VAL A 210 20.99 -13.18 -3.24
C VAL A 210 20.98 -14.47 -2.42
N LEU A 211 21.84 -15.40 -2.77
CA LEU A 211 21.97 -16.69 -2.11
C LEU A 211 23.32 -16.82 -1.42
N ASP A 212 23.31 -17.41 -0.22
CA ASP A 212 24.49 -17.95 0.45
C ASP A 212 24.34 -19.48 0.49
N GLY A 213 24.99 -20.14 -0.47
CA GLY A 213 24.75 -21.56 -0.74
C GLY A 213 23.29 -21.80 -1.18
N GLU A 214 22.51 -22.50 -0.36
CA GLU A 214 21.07 -22.76 -0.59
C GLU A 214 20.14 -21.81 0.20
N VAL A 215 20.71 -20.91 0.99
CA VAL A 215 19.94 -19.99 1.83
C VAL A 215 19.69 -18.69 1.08
N VAL A 216 18.44 -18.25 1.02
CA VAL A 216 18.06 -16.96 0.48
C VAL A 216 18.39 -15.88 1.51
N VAL A 217 19.30 -14.98 1.16
CA VAL A 217 19.74 -13.87 2.01
C VAL A 217 18.92 -12.62 1.74
N ASP A 218 18.66 -12.34 0.44
CA ASP A 218 17.91 -11.16 0.02
C ASP A 218 17.10 -11.46 -1.25
N VAL A 219 15.97 -10.76 -1.39
CA VAL A 219 15.06 -10.91 -2.52
C VAL A 219 14.52 -9.54 -2.94
N GLU A 220 14.77 -9.16 -4.17
CA GLU A 220 14.22 -7.96 -4.78
C GLU A 220 13.27 -8.35 -5.94
N PRO A 221 11.95 -8.21 -5.77
CA PRO A 221 10.99 -8.41 -6.84
C PRO A 221 10.90 -7.18 -7.74
N ASN A 222 10.96 -7.39 -9.06
CA ASN A 222 10.68 -6.38 -10.08
C ASN A 222 9.34 -6.68 -10.71
N ILE A 223 8.38 -5.80 -10.48
CA ILE A 223 7.02 -5.91 -11.01
C ILE A 223 6.79 -4.88 -12.13
N GLY A 224 5.64 -4.97 -12.80
CA GLY A 224 5.25 -3.98 -13.81
C GLY A 224 5.55 -4.38 -15.26
N TYR A 225 6.11 -5.57 -15.53
CA TYR A 225 6.42 -6.02 -16.90
C TYR A 225 5.22 -6.06 -17.84
N ILE A 226 4.03 -6.28 -17.32
CA ILE A 226 2.77 -6.28 -18.06
C ILE A 226 1.83 -5.13 -17.64
N HIS A 227 2.33 -4.16 -16.88
CA HIS A 227 1.57 -2.95 -16.54
C HIS A 227 1.44 -2.06 -17.78
N ARG A 228 0.21 -1.86 -18.26
CA ARG A 228 -0.11 -1.18 -19.52
C ARG A 228 -0.80 0.16 -19.32
N CYS A 229 -0.78 0.71 -18.11
CA CYS A 229 -1.46 1.96 -17.75
C CYS A 229 -2.97 1.93 -18.06
N GLU A 230 -3.64 0.81 -17.73
CA GLU A 230 -5.08 0.65 -17.92
C GLU A 230 -5.88 1.76 -17.23
N GLU A 231 -5.41 2.23 -16.09
CA GLU A 231 -6.03 3.32 -15.32
C GLU A 231 -6.12 4.61 -16.14
N GLN A 232 -5.05 4.96 -16.86
CA GLN A 232 -5.03 6.13 -17.71
C GLN A 232 -5.94 5.96 -18.94
N MET A 233 -5.99 4.76 -19.52
CA MET A 233 -6.91 4.47 -20.62
C MET A 233 -8.37 4.58 -20.19
N CYS A 234 -8.69 4.15 -18.97
CA CYS A 234 -10.04 4.28 -18.41
C CYS A 234 -10.43 5.74 -18.12
N GLN A 235 -9.47 6.62 -17.86
CA GLN A 235 -9.75 8.06 -17.66
C GLN A 235 -10.02 8.81 -18.95
N GLN A 236 -9.53 8.32 -20.08
CA GLN A 236 -9.65 8.97 -21.41
C GLN A 236 -10.84 8.45 -22.24
N GLY A 237 -11.53 7.44 -21.79
CA GLY A 237 -12.70 6.80 -22.43
C GLY A 237 -14.03 7.43 -22.00
#